data_2ad1214cd6b76b6c42169a88c9c946e6
#
_entry.id   2ad1214cd6b76b6c42169a88c9c946e6
#
_cell.length_a   1.000
_cell.length_b   1.000
_cell.length_c   1.000
_cell.angle_alpha   90.00
_cell.angle_beta   90.00
_cell.angle_gamma   90.00
#
_symmetry.space_group_name_H-M   'P 1'
#
loop_
_entity.id
_entity.type
_entity.pdbx_description
1 polymer ?
#
loop_
_entity_poly.entity_id
_entity_poly.type
_entity_poly.pdbx_seq_one_letter_code
_entity_poly.pdbx_strand_id
1 'polypeptide(L)'
;LKPSNYDVQFEIPTGYKVAKIQVGSNNDVDSDIQSDGFVRNITLISGEVSTNVDAGFTIISNAFIGDFVWEDTNGNGIQDTSEPGIEGISVQLTGTTILGTPVNISTISASNGSYGFDNLEAGTYSVKFSTTGTYRFTAPSSTTDDLDSDANPNTGATRSVTITATERVHYLDAGFYRLSSIGDFVWNDLNKNGLQDSSEPAIEGIRLSLINSLGSVVTVDDSDVNGKYSFDNLLPGNYTIKAEVPTNYVLTTQNNTDLNLNSDFSLINGNAATPTIAVSSNSTNNNIDLGLSAAKASISGLAWADNNGDGIVTNGEPFKQGKLVYLLNI
;
A
#
# COMPACT_ATOMS: atom_id res chain seq x y z
N LEU A 1 60.81 -24.81 32.27
CA LEU A 1 60.69 -23.63 33.13
C LEU A 1 61.26 -23.93 34.52
N LYS A 2 61.68 -22.89 35.23
CA LYS A 2 62.09 -23.02 36.67
C LYS A 2 60.85 -22.96 37.56
N PRO A 3 60.81 -23.62 38.70
CA PRO A 3 59.75 -23.44 39.67
C PRO A 3 59.55 -21.93 39.99
N SER A 4 58.40 -21.42 39.75
CA SER A 4 58.06 -19.99 39.93
C SER A 4 56.58 -19.76 39.57
N ASN A 5 56.08 -18.53 39.77
CA ASN A 5 54.81 -18.05 39.23
C ASN A 5 55.01 -17.49 37.83
N TYR A 6 54.05 -17.78 36.96
CA TYR A 6 54.07 -17.34 35.60
C TYR A 6 52.72 -16.73 35.24
N ASP A 7 52.73 -15.75 34.34
CA ASP A 7 51.58 -15.29 33.60
C ASP A 7 51.72 -15.77 32.14
N VAL A 8 50.65 -16.24 31.58
CA VAL A 8 50.55 -16.59 30.14
C VAL A 8 49.67 -15.56 29.45
N GLN A 9 50.20 -14.99 28.38
CA GLN A 9 49.46 -14.07 27.53
C GLN A 9 49.08 -14.76 26.22
N PHE A 10 47.81 -14.69 25.89
CA PHE A 10 47.28 -15.05 24.60
C PHE A 10 46.96 -13.78 23.83
N GLU A 11 47.35 -13.70 22.58
CA GLU A 11 46.95 -12.64 21.69
C GLU A 11 45.50 -12.87 21.25
N ILE A 12 44.60 -11.93 21.51
CA ILE A 12 43.21 -12.01 21.12
C ILE A 12 43.12 -11.73 19.61
N PRO A 13 42.64 -12.68 18.77
CA PRO A 13 42.56 -12.47 17.34
C PRO A 13 41.62 -11.32 16.99
N THR A 14 41.93 -10.55 15.95
CA THR A 14 41.05 -9.48 15.44
C THR A 14 39.68 -10.03 15.11
N GLY A 15 38.61 -9.38 15.60
CA GLY A 15 37.24 -9.82 15.44
C GLY A 15 36.75 -10.84 16.46
N TYR A 16 37.59 -11.17 17.44
CA TYR A 16 37.23 -12.06 18.55
C TYR A 16 37.30 -11.33 19.88
N LYS A 17 36.55 -11.81 20.84
CA LYS A 17 36.64 -11.48 22.28
C LYS A 17 36.85 -12.75 23.08
N VAL A 18 37.30 -12.61 24.29
CA VAL A 18 37.47 -13.75 25.21
C VAL A 18 36.11 -14.40 25.48
N ALA A 19 36.05 -15.71 25.41
CA ALA A 19 34.86 -16.48 25.75
C ALA A 19 34.55 -16.40 27.26
N LYS A 20 33.40 -16.90 27.68
CA LYS A 20 33.04 -16.95 29.09
C LYS A 20 34.02 -17.87 29.82
N ILE A 21 34.60 -17.38 30.91
CA ILE A 21 35.58 -18.10 31.69
C ILE A 21 34.92 -19.06 32.70
N GLN A 22 35.60 -20.17 33.05
CA GLN A 22 35.27 -21.09 34.13
C GLN A 22 33.82 -21.60 34.03
N VAL A 23 33.48 -22.18 32.89
CA VAL A 23 32.13 -22.72 32.63
C VAL A 23 32.13 -24.24 32.92
N GLY A 24 31.45 -24.61 33.99
CA GLY A 24 31.35 -26.01 34.38
C GLY A 24 32.24 -26.41 35.57
N SER A 25 32.43 -27.70 35.75
CA SER A 25 33.24 -28.25 36.86
C SER A 25 34.53 -28.95 36.38
N ASN A 26 34.83 -28.89 35.11
CA ASN A 26 36.03 -29.51 34.52
C ASN A 26 36.99 -28.43 34.00
N ASN A 27 38.04 -28.20 34.75
CA ASN A 27 39.04 -27.18 34.49
C ASN A 27 40.02 -27.54 33.34
N ASP A 28 39.86 -28.74 32.75
CA ASP A 28 40.73 -29.18 31.64
C ASP A 28 40.15 -28.82 30.26
N VAL A 29 38.92 -28.22 30.21
CA VAL A 29 38.21 -27.94 28.97
C VAL A 29 37.45 -26.57 28.98
N ASP A 30 37.66 -25.76 29.99
CA ASP A 30 37.08 -24.42 30.08
C ASP A 30 38.14 -23.33 29.78
N SER A 31 37.72 -22.09 29.61
CA SER A 31 38.64 -20.98 29.32
C SER A 31 39.12 -20.30 30.60
N ASP A 32 40.43 -20.18 30.77
CA ASP A 32 41.07 -19.53 31.90
C ASP A 32 41.44 -18.06 31.62
N ILE A 33 41.39 -17.66 30.35
CA ILE A 33 41.88 -16.35 29.92
C ILE A 33 40.95 -15.21 30.36
N GLN A 34 41.53 -14.20 30.99
CA GLN A 34 40.80 -12.96 31.35
C GLN A 34 40.59 -12.05 30.15
N SER A 35 39.69 -11.06 30.29
CA SER A 35 39.32 -10.14 29.21
C SER A 35 40.46 -9.34 28.59
N ASP A 36 41.59 -9.26 29.27
CA ASP A 36 42.82 -8.59 28.82
C ASP A 36 43.82 -9.54 28.12
N GLY A 37 43.45 -10.80 27.93
CA GLY A 37 44.30 -11.78 27.25
C GLY A 37 45.27 -12.55 28.15
N PHE A 38 45.20 -12.41 29.49
CA PHE A 38 46.11 -13.08 30.39
C PHE A 38 45.44 -14.18 31.21
N VAL A 39 46.20 -15.26 31.46
CA VAL A 39 46.02 -16.18 32.59
C VAL A 39 47.14 -15.91 33.58
N ARG A 40 46.83 -15.54 34.83
CA ARG A 40 47.79 -15.03 35.81
C ARG A 40 48.00 -15.97 36.98
N ASN A 41 49.18 -15.83 37.58
CA ASN A 41 49.57 -16.54 38.81
C ASN A 41 49.58 -18.08 38.68
N ILE A 42 49.99 -18.59 37.53
CA ILE A 42 50.20 -20.04 37.33
C ILE A 42 51.43 -20.45 38.10
N THR A 43 51.26 -21.19 39.16
CA THR A 43 52.34 -21.64 39.99
C THR A 43 52.89 -22.99 39.50
N LEU A 44 54.16 -23.06 39.13
CA LEU A 44 54.85 -24.30 38.78
C LEU A 44 55.84 -24.70 39.86
N ILE A 45 55.79 -25.95 40.30
CA ILE A 45 56.75 -26.57 41.18
C ILE A 45 57.68 -27.49 40.37
N SER A 46 58.76 -28.03 41.06
CA SER A 46 59.76 -28.87 40.38
C SER A 46 59.14 -30.17 39.84
N GLY A 47 59.25 -30.39 38.51
CA GLY A 47 58.73 -31.57 37.82
C GLY A 47 57.27 -31.52 37.45
N GLU A 48 56.57 -30.43 37.70
CA GLU A 48 55.17 -30.21 37.33
C GLU A 48 55.04 -29.92 35.85
N VAL A 49 53.96 -30.47 35.28
CA VAL A 49 53.46 -30.15 33.93
C VAL A 49 52.03 -29.65 34.07
N SER A 50 51.80 -28.37 33.83
CA SER A 50 50.43 -27.80 33.75
C SER A 50 49.88 -27.98 32.33
N THR A 51 48.72 -28.59 32.23
CA THR A 51 48.04 -28.90 30.95
C THR A 51 46.66 -28.27 30.84
N ASN A 52 46.30 -27.41 31.82
CA ASN A 52 44.97 -26.82 31.97
C ASN A 52 45.03 -25.29 31.94
N VAL A 53 45.75 -24.73 30.98
CA VAL A 53 45.80 -23.28 30.72
C VAL A 53 45.23 -23.04 29.32
N ASP A 54 43.94 -22.82 29.26
CA ASP A 54 43.18 -22.80 28.03
C ASP A 54 42.65 -21.41 27.70
N ALA A 55 42.53 -21.11 26.40
CA ALA A 55 42.00 -19.83 25.92
C ALA A 55 40.87 -20.05 24.89
N GLY A 56 39.66 -19.74 25.30
CA GLY A 56 38.52 -19.72 24.43
C GLY A 56 38.25 -18.32 23.84
N PHE A 57 37.97 -18.26 22.56
CA PHE A 57 37.61 -17.02 21.88
C PHE A 57 36.22 -17.16 21.20
N THR A 58 35.43 -16.11 21.26
CA THR A 58 34.16 -16.03 20.57
C THR A 58 34.17 -14.85 19.61
N ILE A 59 33.49 -15.00 18.46
CA ILE A 59 33.41 -13.94 17.46
C ILE A 59 32.66 -12.72 18.04
N ILE A 60 33.16 -11.52 17.77
CA ILE A 60 32.41 -10.29 18.05
C ILE A 60 31.29 -10.21 17.01
N SER A 61 30.06 -10.42 17.44
CA SER A 61 28.91 -10.28 16.60
C SER A 61 28.43 -8.83 16.59
N ASN A 62 28.36 -8.23 15.42
CA ASN A 62 27.79 -6.91 15.17
C ASN A 62 26.90 -6.90 13.94
N ALA A 63 26.39 -8.07 13.57
CA ALA A 63 25.44 -8.19 12.48
C ALA A 63 24.13 -7.46 12.80
N PHE A 64 23.48 -7.00 11.77
CA PHE A 64 22.28 -6.21 11.85
C PHE A 64 21.24 -6.71 10.85
N ILE A 65 19.99 -6.71 11.26
CA ILE A 65 18.83 -6.86 10.40
C ILE A 65 17.88 -5.74 10.73
N GLY A 66 17.47 -4.98 9.75
CA GLY A 66 16.49 -3.91 9.88
C GLY A 66 16.34 -3.17 8.58
N ASP A 67 15.40 -2.28 8.50
CA ASP A 67 15.26 -1.21 7.55
C ASP A 67 14.03 -0.35 7.83
N PHE A 68 12.98 -0.43 7.00
CA PHE A 68 11.97 0.60 6.94
C PHE A 68 10.54 0.05 6.90
N VAL A 69 9.62 0.82 7.48
CA VAL A 69 8.18 0.61 7.41
C VAL A 69 7.55 1.89 6.92
N TRP A 70 6.77 1.86 5.82
CA TRP A 70 6.22 3.06 5.20
C TRP A 70 4.74 2.94 4.84
N GLU A 71 4.08 4.08 4.66
CA GLU A 71 2.75 4.13 4.07
C GLU A 71 2.85 4.24 2.55
N ASP A 72 2.55 3.16 1.87
CA ASP A 72 2.44 3.08 0.41
C ASP A 72 1.19 3.86 -0.04
N THR A 73 1.41 5.13 -0.36
CA THR A 73 0.33 6.06 -0.64
C THR A 73 -0.34 5.84 -1.99
N ASN A 74 0.37 5.23 -2.94
CA ASN A 74 -0.10 5.01 -4.30
C ASN A 74 -0.42 3.53 -4.61
N GLY A 75 -0.09 2.59 -3.71
CA GLY A 75 -0.40 1.18 -3.82
C GLY A 75 0.50 0.41 -4.80
N ASN A 76 1.70 0.92 -5.09
CA ASN A 76 2.60 0.31 -6.07
C ASN A 76 3.55 -0.75 -5.47
N GLY A 77 3.63 -0.86 -4.13
CA GLY A 77 4.49 -1.79 -3.42
C GLY A 77 5.96 -1.38 -3.37
N ILE A 78 6.28 -0.13 -3.73
CA ILE A 78 7.63 0.43 -3.76
C ILE A 78 7.68 1.62 -2.81
N GLN A 79 8.75 1.72 -2.04
CA GLN A 79 9.02 2.88 -1.18
C GLN A 79 9.42 4.09 -2.03
N ASP A 80 8.48 4.98 -2.29
CA ASP A 80 8.74 6.24 -2.99
C ASP A 80 9.29 7.31 -2.04
N THR A 81 10.11 8.21 -2.56
CA THR A 81 10.80 9.24 -1.75
C THR A 81 9.88 10.21 -1.00
N SER A 82 8.61 10.31 -1.41
CA SER A 82 7.60 11.16 -0.77
C SER A 82 6.73 10.42 0.24
N GLU A 83 6.91 9.13 0.39
CA GLU A 83 6.09 8.31 1.26
C GLU A 83 6.57 8.35 2.71
N PRO A 84 5.65 8.56 3.66
CA PRO A 84 6.05 8.70 5.05
C PRO A 84 6.33 7.35 5.70
N GLY A 85 7.31 7.33 6.60
CA GLY A 85 7.51 6.22 7.52
C GLY A 85 6.35 6.08 8.51
N ILE A 86 6.09 4.88 8.98
CA ILE A 86 5.04 4.59 9.97
C ILE A 86 5.68 4.29 11.32
N GLU A 87 5.26 5.03 12.35
CA GLU A 87 5.65 4.82 13.74
C GLU A 87 4.82 3.71 14.40
N GLY A 88 5.44 2.96 15.31
CA GLY A 88 4.74 2.07 16.24
C GLY A 88 4.31 0.72 15.67
N ILE A 89 4.75 0.35 14.47
CA ILE A 89 4.53 -1.00 13.93
C ILE A 89 5.39 -1.99 14.73
N SER A 90 4.75 -3.01 15.29
CA SER A 90 5.48 -4.09 15.98
C SER A 90 6.19 -4.99 14.98
N VAL A 91 7.50 -5.16 15.20
CA VAL A 91 8.39 -5.96 14.35
C VAL A 91 9.03 -7.04 15.22
N GLN A 92 8.89 -8.29 14.82
CA GLN A 92 9.43 -9.47 15.50
C GLN A 92 10.51 -10.13 14.64
N LEU A 93 11.68 -10.37 15.20
CA LEU A 93 12.73 -11.19 14.60
C LEU A 93 12.67 -12.58 15.24
N THR A 94 12.58 -13.61 14.41
CA THR A 94 12.67 -15.01 14.83
C THR A 94 13.70 -15.73 14.01
N GLY A 95 14.36 -16.75 14.62
CA GLY A 95 15.38 -17.49 13.90
C GLY A 95 16.18 -18.42 14.80
N THR A 96 17.32 -18.86 14.28
CA THR A 96 18.24 -19.76 15.00
C THR A 96 19.66 -19.35 14.64
N THR A 97 20.51 -19.20 15.65
CA THR A 97 21.94 -18.95 15.45
C THR A 97 22.63 -20.18 14.83
N ILE A 98 23.82 -19.99 14.27
CA ILE A 98 24.62 -21.10 13.73
C ILE A 98 24.93 -22.19 14.79
N LEU A 99 24.90 -21.83 16.08
CA LEU A 99 25.07 -22.75 17.20
C LEU A 99 23.77 -23.44 17.63
N GLY A 100 22.66 -23.22 16.93
CA GLY A 100 21.37 -23.86 17.23
C GLY A 100 20.56 -23.14 18.31
N THR A 101 20.99 -21.96 18.78
CA THR A 101 20.26 -21.18 19.79
C THR A 101 19.06 -20.48 19.15
N PRO A 102 17.82 -20.70 19.62
CA PRO A 102 16.66 -20.01 19.10
C PRO A 102 16.67 -18.54 19.49
N VAL A 103 16.25 -17.68 18.55
CA VAL A 103 16.13 -16.22 18.72
C VAL A 103 14.67 -15.82 18.51
N ASN A 104 14.14 -15.02 19.43
CA ASN A 104 12.81 -14.43 19.34
C ASN A 104 12.84 -13.09 20.11
N ILE A 105 13.00 -12.00 19.37
CA ILE A 105 13.08 -10.64 19.90
C ILE A 105 12.16 -9.72 19.12
N SER A 106 11.75 -8.61 19.73
CA SER A 106 10.83 -7.66 19.10
C SER A 106 11.29 -6.23 19.31
N THR A 107 10.92 -5.38 18.37
CA THR A 107 11.07 -3.92 18.40
C THR A 107 9.79 -3.26 17.85
N ILE A 108 9.78 -1.94 17.82
CA ILE A 108 8.77 -1.14 17.14
C ILE A 108 9.44 -0.18 16.18
N SER A 109 8.78 0.17 15.08
CA SER A 109 9.27 1.17 14.15
C SER A 109 9.29 2.57 14.79
N ALA A 110 10.34 3.34 14.51
CA ALA A 110 10.51 4.71 14.96
C ALA A 110 9.60 5.68 14.19
N SER A 111 9.57 6.95 14.61
CA SER A 111 8.73 7.99 13.99
C SER A 111 9.05 8.26 12.50
N ASN A 112 10.25 7.94 12.08
CA ASN A 112 10.64 7.99 10.66
C ASN A 112 10.40 6.68 9.91
N GLY A 113 9.87 5.66 10.55
CA GLY A 113 9.62 4.34 9.96
C GLY A 113 10.77 3.33 10.13
N SER A 114 11.95 3.73 10.58
CA SER A 114 13.09 2.82 10.72
C SER A 114 12.89 1.81 11.85
N TYR A 115 13.41 0.60 11.67
CA TYR A 115 13.49 -0.43 12.70
C TYR A 115 14.82 -1.19 12.58
N GLY A 116 15.23 -1.88 13.63
CA GLY A 116 16.45 -2.67 13.56
C GLY A 116 16.72 -3.55 14.78
N PHE A 117 17.52 -4.59 14.52
CA PHE A 117 18.03 -5.55 15.49
C PHE A 117 19.55 -5.63 15.35
N ASP A 118 20.25 -5.11 16.33
CA ASP A 118 21.72 -5.07 16.36
C ASP A 118 22.32 -6.24 17.11
N ASN A 119 23.65 -6.43 16.93
CA ASN A 119 24.47 -7.42 17.63
C ASN A 119 23.97 -8.87 17.47
N LEU A 120 23.41 -9.17 16.29
CA LEU A 120 22.96 -10.51 15.98
C LEU A 120 24.16 -11.44 15.76
N GLU A 121 24.04 -12.68 16.22
CA GLU A 121 25.00 -13.75 15.88
C GLU A 121 24.74 -14.24 14.45
N ALA A 122 25.75 -14.90 13.85
CA ALA A 122 25.56 -15.61 12.60
C ALA A 122 24.43 -16.62 12.74
N GLY A 123 23.54 -16.68 11.74
CA GLY A 123 22.35 -17.54 11.83
C GLY A 123 21.37 -17.30 10.69
N THR A 124 20.22 -17.96 10.78
CA THR A 124 19.12 -17.82 9.84
C THR A 124 17.93 -17.20 10.55
N TYR A 125 17.41 -16.10 10.00
CA TYR A 125 16.38 -15.26 10.61
C TYR A 125 15.26 -14.90 9.65
N SER A 126 14.10 -14.57 10.18
CA SER A 126 12.96 -14.01 9.47
C SER A 126 12.36 -12.88 10.31
N VAL A 127 11.92 -11.82 9.65
CA VAL A 127 11.20 -10.71 10.26
C VAL A 127 9.70 -10.90 10.06
N LYS A 128 8.91 -10.54 11.06
CA LYS A 128 7.46 -10.49 10.97
C LYS A 128 6.95 -9.14 11.45
N PHE A 129 6.24 -8.47 10.58
CA PHE A 129 5.52 -7.23 10.89
C PHE A 129 4.10 -7.54 11.34
N SER A 130 3.54 -6.71 12.19
CA SER A 130 2.15 -6.83 12.65
C SER A 130 1.34 -5.63 12.22
N THR A 131 0.16 -5.86 11.64
CA THR A 131 -0.78 -4.78 11.33
C THR A 131 -1.36 -4.20 12.61
N THR A 132 -1.56 -2.89 12.64
CA THR A 132 -2.27 -2.18 13.70
C THR A 132 -3.43 -1.37 13.11
N GLY A 133 -4.61 -1.46 13.74
CA GLY A 133 -5.76 -0.65 13.36
C GLY A 133 -6.24 -0.88 11.93
N THR A 134 -6.19 0.16 11.11
CA THR A 134 -6.74 0.17 9.75
C THR A 134 -5.72 -0.17 8.66
N TYR A 135 -4.45 -0.35 9.01
CA TYR A 135 -3.40 -0.69 8.06
C TYR A 135 -3.55 -2.08 7.45
N ARG A 136 -3.18 -2.19 6.18
CA ARG A 136 -3.08 -3.43 5.40
C ARG A 136 -1.69 -3.49 4.77
N PHE A 137 -1.13 -4.68 4.63
CA PHE A 137 0.12 -4.86 3.89
C PHE A 137 -0.08 -4.57 2.41
N THR A 138 0.84 -3.82 1.81
CA THR A 138 0.89 -3.68 0.36
C THR A 138 1.35 -4.97 -0.30
N ALA A 139 1.05 -5.13 -1.58
CA ALA A 139 1.59 -6.26 -2.34
C ALA A 139 3.09 -6.05 -2.59
N PRO A 140 3.93 -7.09 -2.49
CA PRO A 140 5.33 -6.96 -2.82
C PRO A 140 5.50 -6.59 -4.31
N SER A 141 6.43 -5.70 -4.59
CA SER A 141 6.87 -5.40 -5.95
C SER A 141 8.03 -6.34 -6.34
N SER A 142 8.26 -6.55 -7.62
CA SER A 142 9.33 -7.42 -8.12
C SER A 142 10.54 -6.66 -8.66
N THR A 143 10.66 -5.36 -8.35
CA THR A 143 11.58 -4.48 -9.10
C THR A 143 12.94 -4.26 -8.44
N THR A 144 13.01 -4.09 -7.13
CA THR A 144 14.28 -3.92 -6.39
C THR A 144 14.10 -4.39 -4.95
N ASP A 145 15.05 -5.20 -4.46
CA ASP A 145 15.05 -5.77 -3.11
C ASP A 145 15.22 -4.71 -2.00
N ASP A 146 15.78 -3.53 -2.33
CA ASP A 146 16.09 -2.47 -1.37
C ASP A 146 14.93 -1.48 -1.14
N LEU A 147 13.87 -1.53 -1.93
CA LEU A 147 12.78 -0.55 -1.92
C LEU A 147 11.39 -1.18 -2.00
N ASP A 148 11.27 -2.49 -2.14
CA ASP A 148 9.98 -3.15 -2.22
C ASP A 148 9.53 -3.73 -0.87
N SER A 149 8.26 -4.10 -0.77
CA SER A 149 7.73 -4.72 0.45
C SER A 149 8.04 -6.21 0.46
N ASP A 150 8.84 -6.66 1.44
CA ASP A 150 9.14 -8.09 1.67
C ASP A 150 8.06 -8.80 2.49
N ALA A 151 7.19 -8.06 3.12
CA ALA A 151 6.16 -8.61 3.99
C ALA A 151 5.10 -9.36 3.18
N ASN A 152 4.91 -10.63 3.43
CA ASN A 152 3.81 -11.40 2.85
C ASN A 152 2.46 -10.76 3.27
N PRO A 153 1.57 -10.38 2.34
CA PRO A 153 0.34 -9.65 2.65
C PRO A 153 -0.62 -10.38 3.60
N ASN A 154 -0.55 -11.71 3.67
CA ASN A 154 -1.42 -12.51 4.51
C ASN A 154 -0.85 -12.81 5.90
N THR A 155 0.47 -12.86 6.04
CA THR A 155 1.14 -13.30 7.28
C THR A 155 1.98 -12.21 7.93
N GLY A 156 2.38 -11.18 7.18
CA GLY A 156 3.32 -10.14 7.58
C GLY A 156 4.77 -10.63 7.70
N ALA A 157 5.07 -11.86 7.35
CA ALA A 157 6.42 -12.44 7.48
C ALA A 157 7.21 -12.26 6.18
N THR A 158 8.51 -11.95 6.33
CA THR A 158 9.48 -11.92 5.23
C THR A 158 9.99 -13.32 4.91
N ARG A 159 10.71 -13.46 3.80
CA ARG A 159 11.58 -14.62 3.56
C ARG A 159 12.63 -14.73 4.67
N SER A 160 13.19 -15.92 4.86
CA SER A 160 14.33 -16.11 5.76
C SER A 160 15.63 -15.66 5.08
N VAL A 161 16.49 -15.02 5.85
CA VAL A 161 17.85 -14.62 5.45
C VAL A 161 18.89 -15.29 6.34
N THR A 162 20.00 -15.71 5.76
CA THR A 162 21.14 -16.26 6.52
C THR A 162 22.24 -15.24 6.53
N ILE A 163 22.70 -14.85 7.72
CA ILE A 163 23.71 -13.81 7.93
C ILE A 163 24.96 -14.34 8.60
N THR A 164 26.09 -13.72 8.29
CA THR A 164 27.36 -13.89 8.98
C THR A 164 27.42 -12.97 10.23
N ALA A 165 28.43 -13.13 11.08
CA ALA A 165 28.56 -12.36 12.33
C ALA A 165 28.74 -10.84 12.16
N THR A 166 29.05 -10.36 10.95
CA THR A 166 29.31 -8.95 10.66
C THR A 166 28.45 -8.38 9.53
N GLU A 167 27.53 -9.17 9.01
CA GLU A 167 26.67 -8.77 7.90
C GLU A 167 25.57 -7.80 8.35
N ARG A 168 25.28 -6.85 7.48
CA ARG A 168 24.20 -5.88 7.71
C ARG A 168 23.17 -5.98 6.58
N VAL A 169 21.96 -6.36 6.94
CA VAL A 169 20.81 -6.50 6.05
C VAL A 169 19.95 -5.26 6.18
N HIS A 170 19.75 -4.53 5.07
CA HIS A 170 18.97 -3.31 4.95
C HIS A 170 18.00 -3.37 3.77
N TYR A 171 17.29 -4.48 3.65
CA TYR A 171 16.36 -4.74 2.55
C TYR A 171 15.17 -5.62 2.99
N LEU A 172 14.85 -5.67 4.28
CA LEU A 172 13.66 -6.38 4.75
C LEU A 172 12.62 -5.35 5.18
N ASP A 173 11.82 -4.92 4.23
CA ASP A 173 10.93 -3.78 4.33
C ASP A 173 9.46 -4.16 4.38
N ALA A 174 8.61 -3.26 4.88
CA ALA A 174 7.17 -3.47 4.86
C ALA A 174 6.41 -2.19 4.50
N GLY A 175 5.73 -2.23 3.36
CA GLY A 175 4.77 -1.22 2.95
C GLY A 175 3.37 -1.53 3.48
N PHE A 176 2.66 -0.46 3.86
CA PHE A 176 1.28 -0.53 4.32
C PHE A 176 0.43 0.52 3.65
N TYR A 177 -0.84 0.23 3.49
CA TYR A 177 -1.84 1.21 3.07
C TYR A 177 -3.07 1.16 3.97
N ARG A 178 -3.92 2.18 3.87
CA ARG A 178 -5.26 2.24 4.45
C ARG A 178 -6.29 2.36 3.35
N LEU A 179 -7.48 1.84 3.58
CA LEU A 179 -8.56 1.90 2.61
C LEU A 179 -9.09 3.33 2.45
N SER A 180 -9.63 3.60 1.27
CA SER A 180 -10.08 4.93 0.83
C SER A 180 -11.50 4.87 0.28
N SER A 181 -12.09 6.02 -0.01
CA SER A 181 -13.39 6.13 -0.64
C SER A 181 -13.45 7.28 -1.64
N ILE A 182 -14.29 7.12 -2.66
CA ILE A 182 -14.65 8.17 -3.63
C ILE A 182 -16.14 8.13 -3.92
N GLY A 183 -16.72 9.27 -4.21
CA GLY A 183 -18.14 9.40 -4.56
C GLY A 183 -18.55 10.86 -4.52
N ASP A 184 -19.81 11.12 -4.53
CA ASP A 184 -20.58 12.23 -4.04
C ASP A 184 -22.01 12.26 -4.59
N PHE A 185 -22.32 13.02 -5.64
CA PHE A 185 -23.67 13.45 -5.89
C PHE A 185 -24.07 13.39 -7.37
N VAL A 186 -25.35 13.03 -7.62
CA VAL A 186 -25.98 13.08 -8.95
C VAL A 186 -27.16 14.04 -8.89
N TRP A 187 -27.17 15.08 -9.75
CA TRP A 187 -28.25 16.09 -9.78
C TRP A 187 -28.77 16.41 -11.16
N ASN A 188 -29.96 16.99 -11.17
CA ASN A 188 -30.57 17.53 -12.37
C ASN A 188 -30.29 19.03 -12.50
N ASP A 189 -29.33 19.36 -13.34
CA ASP A 189 -28.97 20.73 -13.68
C ASP A 189 -30.06 21.39 -14.51
N LEU A 190 -30.95 22.12 -13.84
CA LEU A 190 -32.13 22.75 -14.44
C LEU A 190 -31.78 23.97 -15.28
N ASN A 191 -30.79 24.74 -14.85
CA ASN A 191 -30.37 25.97 -15.52
C ASN A 191 -29.22 25.76 -16.52
N LYS A 192 -28.62 24.55 -16.55
CA LYS A 192 -27.57 24.11 -17.48
C LYS A 192 -26.27 24.90 -17.34
N ASN A 193 -25.97 25.34 -16.11
CA ASN A 193 -24.75 26.08 -15.80
C ASN A 193 -23.55 25.17 -15.47
N GLY A 194 -23.79 23.85 -15.25
CA GLY A 194 -22.77 22.85 -14.92
C GLY A 194 -22.31 22.88 -13.47
N LEU A 195 -23.06 23.58 -12.60
CA LEU A 195 -22.81 23.64 -11.16
C LEU A 195 -24.03 23.14 -10.41
N GLN A 196 -23.80 22.48 -9.28
CA GLN A 196 -24.85 22.04 -8.37
C GLN A 196 -25.38 23.25 -7.58
N ASP A 197 -26.56 23.73 -7.94
CA ASP A 197 -27.25 24.79 -7.21
C ASP A 197 -28.17 24.25 -6.12
N SER A 198 -28.32 24.96 -5.02
CA SER A 198 -29.10 24.53 -3.84
C SER A 198 -30.59 24.26 -4.10
N SER A 199 -31.14 24.73 -5.23
CA SER A 199 -32.52 24.51 -5.67
C SER A 199 -32.68 23.35 -6.66
N GLU A 200 -31.62 22.71 -7.05
CA GLU A 200 -31.63 21.65 -8.04
C GLU A 200 -31.86 20.28 -7.39
N PRO A 201 -32.75 19.47 -7.98
CA PRO A 201 -33.13 18.20 -7.39
C PRO A 201 -32.05 17.12 -7.63
N ALA A 202 -31.87 16.25 -6.65
CA ALA A 202 -31.15 15.00 -6.77
C ALA A 202 -31.77 14.08 -7.84
N ILE A 203 -30.97 13.19 -8.41
CA ILE A 203 -31.46 12.11 -9.29
C ILE A 203 -31.13 10.76 -8.65
N GLU A 204 -32.17 9.97 -8.38
CA GLU A 204 -32.08 8.60 -7.86
C GLU A 204 -31.92 7.59 -9.00
N GLY A 205 -31.23 6.47 -8.72
CA GLY A 205 -31.20 5.28 -9.57
C GLY A 205 -30.26 5.39 -10.77
N ILE A 206 -29.35 6.35 -10.77
CA ILE A 206 -28.27 6.39 -11.79
C ILE A 206 -27.21 5.36 -11.41
N ARG A 207 -27.00 4.38 -12.28
CA ARG A 207 -25.94 3.38 -12.10
C ARG A 207 -24.58 3.94 -12.43
N LEU A 208 -23.67 3.82 -11.47
CA LEU A 208 -22.26 4.19 -11.59
C LEU A 208 -21.40 2.94 -11.42
N SER A 209 -20.37 2.81 -12.25
CA SER A 209 -19.42 1.69 -12.23
C SER A 209 -18.02 2.21 -12.00
N LEU A 210 -17.35 1.72 -10.94
CA LEU A 210 -15.95 2.00 -10.68
C LEU A 210 -15.07 1.04 -11.48
N ILE A 211 -14.11 1.57 -12.23
CA ILE A 211 -13.25 0.83 -13.14
C ILE A 211 -11.80 1.08 -12.76
N ASN A 212 -11.01 0.02 -12.61
CA ASN A 212 -9.59 0.11 -12.31
C ASN A 212 -8.73 0.43 -13.55
N SER A 213 -7.43 0.63 -13.35
CA SER A 213 -6.47 0.92 -14.43
C SER A 213 -6.35 -0.17 -15.49
N LEU A 214 -6.78 -1.40 -15.19
CA LEU A 214 -6.82 -2.53 -16.15
C LEU A 214 -8.11 -2.57 -16.97
N GLY A 215 -9.04 -1.62 -16.75
CA GLY A 215 -10.32 -1.57 -17.44
C GLY A 215 -11.40 -2.52 -16.89
N SER A 216 -11.15 -3.15 -15.74
CA SER A 216 -12.09 -4.07 -15.09
C SER A 216 -13.01 -3.30 -14.13
N VAL A 217 -14.30 -3.66 -14.10
CA VAL A 217 -15.26 -3.15 -13.12
C VAL A 217 -14.89 -3.71 -11.75
N VAL A 218 -14.63 -2.82 -10.78
CA VAL A 218 -14.32 -3.16 -9.39
C VAL A 218 -15.60 -3.36 -8.60
N THR A 219 -16.52 -2.38 -8.69
CA THR A 219 -17.82 -2.39 -8.03
C THR A 219 -18.77 -1.44 -8.75
N VAL A 220 -20.04 -1.52 -8.40
CA VAL A 220 -21.10 -0.63 -8.89
C VAL A 220 -21.88 -0.09 -7.71
N ASP A 221 -22.42 1.12 -7.88
CA ASP A 221 -23.36 1.74 -6.95
C ASP A 221 -24.43 2.49 -7.74
N ASP A 222 -25.64 2.58 -7.19
CA ASP A 222 -26.74 3.33 -7.78
C ASP A 222 -27.02 4.55 -6.88
N SER A 223 -27.14 5.74 -7.45
CA SER A 223 -27.44 6.94 -6.66
C SER A 223 -28.74 6.77 -5.85
N ASP A 224 -28.70 7.15 -4.58
CA ASP A 224 -29.83 7.04 -3.65
C ASP A 224 -30.90 8.12 -3.89
N VAL A 225 -31.97 8.10 -3.09
CA VAL A 225 -33.07 9.09 -3.13
C VAL A 225 -32.58 10.54 -2.90
N ASN A 226 -31.43 10.72 -2.28
CA ASN A 226 -30.79 12.02 -2.10
C ASN A 226 -29.74 12.31 -3.18
N GLY A 227 -29.61 11.47 -4.21
CA GLY A 227 -28.62 11.58 -5.27
C GLY A 227 -27.20 11.11 -4.91
N LYS A 228 -26.99 10.59 -3.69
CA LYS A 228 -25.65 10.22 -3.23
C LYS A 228 -25.25 8.83 -3.69
N TYR A 229 -23.96 8.69 -4.01
CA TYR A 229 -23.32 7.41 -4.27
C TYR A 229 -21.92 7.38 -3.65
N SER A 230 -21.39 6.19 -3.34
CA SER A 230 -20.07 6.02 -2.75
C SER A 230 -19.45 4.68 -3.12
N PHE A 231 -18.18 4.71 -3.43
CA PHE A 231 -17.33 3.53 -3.54
C PHE A 231 -16.35 3.51 -2.37
N ASP A 232 -16.58 2.59 -1.46
CA ASP A 232 -15.82 2.47 -0.21
C ASP A 232 -14.83 1.30 -0.27
N ASN A 233 -13.93 1.25 0.72
CA ASN A 233 -12.93 0.20 0.88
C ASN A 233 -12.00 0.04 -0.34
N LEU A 234 -11.66 1.13 -0.96
CA LEU A 234 -10.80 1.15 -2.14
C LEU A 234 -9.33 1.01 -1.76
N LEU A 235 -8.60 0.25 -2.56
CA LEU A 235 -7.14 0.23 -2.53
C LEU A 235 -6.62 1.55 -3.13
N PRO A 236 -5.44 2.03 -2.71
CA PRO A 236 -4.76 3.09 -3.43
C PRO A 236 -4.54 2.68 -4.90
N GLY A 237 -4.64 3.64 -5.82
CA GLY A 237 -4.49 3.38 -7.24
C GLY A 237 -5.29 4.31 -8.13
N ASN A 238 -5.34 3.99 -9.42
CA ASN A 238 -6.00 4.81 -10.43
C ASN A 238 -7.34 4.18 -10.84
N TYR A 239 -8.39 5.00 -10.84
CA TYR A 239 -9.75 4.60 -11.17
C TYR A 239 -10.41 5.56 -12.16
N THR A 240 -11.48 5.07 -12.79
CA THR A 240 -12.40 5.86 -13.61
C THR A 240 -13.83 5.47 -13.20
N ILE A 241 -14.74 6.43 -13.11
CA ILE A 241 -16.16 6.14 -12.88
C ILE A 241 -16.90 6.29 -14.20
N LYS A 242 -17.73 5.32 -14.57
CA LYS A 242 -18.66 5.39 -15.68
C LYS A 242 -20.10 5.45 -15.18
N ALA A 243 -20.93 6.27 -15.82
CA ALA A 243 -22.33 6.39 -15.51
C ALA A 243 -23.22 5.90 -16.67
N GLU A 244 -24.31 5.22 -16.33
CA GLU A 244 -25.38 4.87 -17.26
C GLU A 244 -26.43 6.01 -17.32
N VAL A 245 -26.27 6.90 -18.29
CA VAL A 245 -27.16 8.06 -18.44
C VAL A 245 -28.49 7.64 -19.12
N PRO A 246 -29.65 7.84 -18.45
CA PRO A 246 -30.95 7.53 -19.07
C PRO A 246 -31.21 8.36 -20.31
N THR A 247 -32.02 7.84 -21.25
CA THR A 247 -32.28 8.47 -22.57
C THR A 247 -32.96 9.83 -22.50
N ASN A 248 -33.65 10.13 -21.41
CA ASN A 248 -34.27 11.44 -21.15
C ASN A 248 -33.33 12.49 -20.57
N TYR A 249 -32.05 12.12 -20.33
CA TYR A 249 -31.01 13.01 -19.85
C TYR A 249 -29.81 13.06 -20.79
N VAL A 250 -29.05 14.12 -20.66
CA VAL A 250 -27.70 14.28 -21.24
C VAL A 250 -26.76 14.82 -20.16
N LEU A 251 -25.45 14.62 -20.31
CA LEU A 251 -24.46 15.26 -19.43
C LEU A 251 -24.62 16.78 -19.52
N THR A 252 -24.55 17.45 -18.38
CA THR A 252 -24.49 18.90 -18.35
C THR A 252 -23.15 19.42 -18.85
N THR A 253 -23.05 20.72 -19.07
CA THR A 253 -21.78 21.37 -19.45
C THR A 253 -20.84 21.37 -18.26
N GLN A 254 -19.58 21.00 -18.48
CA GLN A 254 -18.56 21.12 -17.44
C GLN A 254 -18.32 22.60 -17.12
N ASN A 255 -18.22 22.93 -15.82
CA ASN A 255 -17.93 24.27 -15.32
C ASN A 255 -16.81 24.19 -14.30
N ASN A 256 -15.68 24.86 -14.57
CA ASN A 256 -14.49 24.80 -13.75
C ASN A 256 -14.36 25.98 -12.76
N THR A 257 -15.45 26.69 -12.47
CA THR A 257 -15.41 27.84 -11.55
C THR A 257 -15.46 27.40 -10.08
N ASP A 258 -16.08 26.26 -9.78
CA ASP A 258 -16.07 25.62 -8.47
C ASP A 258 -15.89 24.12 -8.62
N LEU A 259 -14.76 23.60 -8.24
CA LEU A 259 -14.40 22.18 -8.40
C LEU A 259 -15.10 21.24 -7.39
N ASN A 260 -15.79 21.80 -6.40
CA ASN A 260 -16.56 21.00 -5.42
C ASN A 260 -18.04 20.87 -5.80
N LEU A 261 -18.49 21.62 -6.79
CA LEU A 261 -19.89 21.69 -7.21
C LEU A 261 -20.09 21.47 -8.72
N ASN A 262 -19.00 21.25 -9.46
CA ASN A 262 -19.06 21.04 -10.90
C ASN A 262 -19.33 19.58 -11.25
N SER A 263 -19.73 19.34 -12.50
CA SER A 263 -19.81 17.97 -13.03
C SER A 263 -18.44 17.50 -13.52
N ASP A 264 -17.99 16.34 -13.02
CA ASP A 264 -16.69 15.72 -13.38
C ASP A 264 -16.78 14.81 -14.58
N PHE A 265 -18.00 14.51 -15.04
CA PHE A 265 -18.23 13.58 -16.13
C PHE A 265 -18.23 14.28 -17.48
N SER A 266 -17.64 13.59 -18.45
CA SER A 266 -17.66 13.97 -19.87
C SER A 266 -17.85 12.75 -20.77
N LEU A 267 -18.06 12.97 -22.07
CA LEU A 267 -18.09 11.85 -23.03
C LEU A 267 -16.67 11.41 -23.36
N ILE A 268 -16.25 10.30 -22.80
CA ILE A 268 -14.98 9.64 -23.09
C ILE A 268 -15.26 8.38 -23.90
N ASN A 269 -14.81 8.34 -25.15
CA ASN A 269 -15.08 7.24 -26.09
C ASN A 269 -16.59 6.90 -26.20
N GLY A 270 -17.44 7.92 -26.18
CA GLY A 270 -18.89 7.77 -26.27
C GLY A 270 -19.62 7.34 -25.00
N ASN A 271 -18.90 7.20 -23.88
CA ASN A 271 -19.47 6.88 -22.57
C ASN A 271 -19.38 8.08 -21.63
N ALA A 272 -20.37 8.25 -20.78
CA ALA A 272 -20.32 9.18 -19.66
C ALA A 272 -19.31 8.67 -18.63
N ALA A 273 -18.18 9.34 -18.48
CA ALA A 273 -17.12 8.91 -17.59
C ALA A 273 -16.30 10.09 -17.04
N THR A 274 -15.63 9.85 -15.91
CA THR A 274 -14.63 10.77 -15.34
C THR A 274 -13.30 10.62 -16.06
N PRO A 275 -12.40 11.61 -16.00
CA PRO A 275 -10.97 11.39 -16.14
C PRO A 275 -10.45 10.36 -15.12
N THR A 276 -9.19 9.97 -15.25
CA THR A 276 -8.55 9.11 -14.24
C THR A 276 -8.47 9.83 -12.90
N ILE A 277 -8.97 9.18 -11.86
CA ILE A 277 -8.96 9.62 -10.47
C ILE A 277 -7.85 8.85 -9.75
N ALA A 278 -6.86 9.55 -9.23
CA ALA A 278 -5.84 8.95 -8.37
C ALA A 278 -6.38 8.90 -6.93
N VAL A 279 -6.47 7.69 -6.38
CA VAL A 279 -6.90 7.43 -5.00
C VAL A 279 -5.68 7.08 -4.17
N SER A 280 -5.36 7.92 -3.19
CA SER A 280 -4.24 7.71 -2.27
C SER A 280 -4.71 6.95 -1.02
N SER A 281 -3.77 6.31 -0.33
CA SER A 281 -4.02 5.68 0.97
C SER A 281 -4.72 6.64 1.93
N ASN A 282 -5.74 6.14 2.65
CA ASN A 282 -6.51 6.90 3.65
C ASN A 282 -7.16 8.19 3.12
N SER A 283 -7.50 8.24 1.84
CA SER A 283 -8.17 9.40 1.25
C SER A 283 -9.69 9.22 1.19
N THR A 284 -10.42 10.31 1.35
CA THR A 284 -11.85 10.39 1.04
C THR A 284 -12.03 11.52 0.04
N ASN A 285 -12.56 11.22 -1.14
CA ASN A 285 -12.86 12.22 -2.16
C ASN A 285 -14.35 12.25 -2.42
N ASN A 286 -15.02 13.26 -1.87
CA ASN A 286 -16.45 13.53 -2.02
C ASN A 286 -16.70 14.70 -2.97
N ASN A 287 -15.93 14.82 -4.04
CA ASN A 287 -16.04 15.87 -5.04
C ASN A 287 -16.09 15.27 -6.45
N ILE A 288 -16.68 14.09 -6.60
CA ILE A 288 -16.83 13.47 -7.92
C ILE A 288 -18.32 13.46 -8.27
N ASP A 289 -18.74 14.52 -8.91
CA ASP A 289 -20.15 14.85 -9.13
C ASP A 289 -20.62 14.58 -10.56
N LEU A 290 -21.88 14.16 -10.71
CA LEU A 290 -22.51 13.93 -12.00
C LEU A 290 -23.72 14.85 -12.20
N GLY A 291 -23.54 15.90 -12.99
CA GLY A 291 -24.64 16.74 -13.44
C GLY A 291 -25.30 16.21 -14.72
N LEU A 292 -26.59 16.08 -14.68
CA LEU A 292 -27.43 15.71 -15.83
C LEU A 292 -28.45 16.81 -16.13
N SER A 293 -28.74 17.04 -17.39
CA SER A 293 -29.82 17.96 -17.78
C SER A 293 -30.81 17.25 -18.71
N ALA A 294 -32.08 17.68 -18.69
CA ALA A 294 -33.10 17.09 -19.53
C ALA A 294 -32.73 17.16 -21.02
N ALA A 295 -32.79 16.02 -21.69
CA ALA A 295 -32.58 15.92 -23.11
C ALA A 295 -33.64 16.76 -23.89
N LYS A 296 -33.22 17.31 -25.02
CA LYS A 296 -34.15 18.04 -25.87
C LYS A 296 -35.21 17.09 -26.45
N ALA A 297 -36.47 17.42 -26.27
CA ALA A 297 -37.55 16.74 -26.95
C ALA A 297 -37.65 17.22 -28.42
N SER A 298 -38.07 16.38 -29.28
CA SER A 298 -38.34 16.72 -30.68
C SER A 298 -39.74 16.25 -31.10
N ILE A 299 -40.34 17.02 -31.95
CA ILE A 299 -41.60 16.65 -32.63
C ILE A 299 -41.31 16.58 -34.12
N SER A 300 -41.64 15.47 -34.74
CA SER A 300 -41.54 15.30 -36.18
C SER A 300 -42.78 14.66 -36.73
N GLY A 301 -43.05 14.91 -37.98
CA GLY A 301 -44.19 14.35 -38.66
C GLY A 301 -44.10 14.53 -40.18
N LEU A 302 -45.04 14.00 -40.88
CA LEU A 302 -45.15 14.09 -42.33
C LEU A 302 -46.36 14.92 -42.70
N ALA A 303 -46.23 15.70 -43.76
CA ALA A 303 -47.38 16.33 -44.46
C ALA A 303 -47.50 15.73 -45.83
N TRP A 304 -48.65 15.21 -46.15
CA TRP A 304 -48.90 14.57 -47.44
C TRP A 304 -50.23 15.04 -48.01
N ALA A 305 -50.46 14.75 -49.28
CA ALA A 305 -51.78 14.91 -49.88
C ALA A 305 -52.53 13.57 -49.75
N ASP A 306 -53.52 13.52 -48.90
CA ASP A 306 -54.43 12.41 -48.75
C ASP A 306 -55.44 12.47 -49.95
N ASN A 307 -55.13 11.66 -50.95
CA ASN A 307 -55.88 11.68 -52.20
C ASN A 307 -57.16 10.86 -52.13
N ASN A 308 -57.27 9.92 -51.22
CA ASN A 308 -58.40 9.03 -51.04
C ASN A 308 -59.27 9.37 -49.80
N GLY A 309 -58.80 10.28 -48.95
CA GLY A 309 -59.53 10.77 -47.78
C GLY A 309 -59.58 9.78 -46.62
N ASP A 310 -58.64 8.82 -46.56
CA ASP A 310 -58.62 7.77 -45.51
C ASP A 310 -57.77 8.12 -44.26
N GLY A 311 -57.08 9.23 -44.32
CA GLY A 311 -56.21 9.69 -43.19
C GLY A 311 -54.89 8.90 -42.99
N ILE A 312 -54.56 8.01 -43.93
CA ILE A 312 -53.39 7.14 -43.87
C ILE A 312 -52.45 7.44 -45.05
N VAL A 313 -51.14 7.53 -44.77
CA VAL A 313 -50.14 7.68 -45.84
C VAL A 313 -50.06 6.37 -46.65
N THR A 314 -50.53 6.37 -47.89
CA THR A 314 -50.47 5.19 -48.76
C THR A 314 -49.59 5.42 -49.99
N ASN A 315 -49.22 4.31 -50.66
CA ASN A 315 -48.33 4.33 -51.81
C ASN A 315 -48.96 5.11 -52.96
N GLY A 316 -48.31 6.17 -53.42
CA GLY A 316 -48.85 7.05 -54.49
C GLY A 316 -49.32 8.40 -53.98
N GLU A 317 -49.38 8.64 -52.72
CA GLU A 317 -49.70 9.93 -52.12
C GLU A 317 -48.47 10.80 -52.00
N PRO A 318 -48.39 11.97 -52.60
CA PRO A 318 -47.21 12.78 -52.63
C PRO A 318 -47.00 13.54 -51.29
N PHE A 319 -45.75 13.54 -50.78
CA PHE A 319 -45.37 14.42 -49.70
C PHE A 319 -45.41 15.88 -50.09
N LYS A 320 -45.88 16.73 -49.19
CA LYS A 320 -45.97 18.19 -49.38
C LYS A 320 -44.80 18.89 -48.84
N GLN A 321 -43.91 19.34 -49.72
CA GLN A 321 -42.77 20.17 -49.34
C GLN A 321 -43.12 21.65 -49.13
N GLY A 322 -42.35 22.37 -48.30
CA GLY A 322 -42.46 23.82 -48.12
C GLY A 322 -43.73 24.28 -47.40
N LYS A 323 -44.40 23.41 -46.65
CA LYS A 323 -45.53 23.81 -45.79
C LYS A 323 -45.02 24.36 -44.48
N LEU A 324 -45.55 25.48 -44.02
CA LEU A 324 -45.31 26.07 -42.73
C LEU A 324 -46.04 25.24 -41.67
N VAL A 325 -45.26 24.80 -40.66
CA VAL A 325 -45.77 24.14 -39.46
C VAL A 325 -45.38 25.01 -38.26
N TYR A 326 -46.37 25.35 -37.46
CA TYR A 326 -46.15 26.17 -36.27
C TYR A 326 -46.16 25.28 -35.03
N LEU A 327 -45.12 25.40 -34.19
CA LEU A 327 -45.11 24.85 -32.86
C LEU A 327 -45.65 25.91 -31.88
N LEU A 328 -46.75 25.62 -31.24
CA LEU A 328 -47.38 26.50 -30.26
C LEU A 328 -47.19 25.90 -28.86
N ASN A 329 -46.70 26.73 -27.93
CA ASN A 329 -46.64 26.37 -26.50
C ASN A 329 -47.96 26.85 -25.86
N ILE A 330 -48.65 25.96 -25.16
CA ILE A 330 -49.93 26.19 -24.49
C ILE A 330 -49.79 26.08 -22.98
#